data_e6a55945c10f6ad45b0e8222473ac578
#
_entry.id   e6a55945c10f6ad45b0e8222473ac578
#
_cell.length_a   1.000
_cell.length_b   1.000
_cell.length_c   1.000
_cell.angle_alpha   90.00
_cell.angle_beta   90.00
_cell.angle_gamma   90.00
#
_symmetry.space_group_name_H-M   'P 1'
#
loop_
_entity.id
_entity.type
_entity.pdbx_description
1 polymer ?
#
loop_
_entity_poly.entity_id
_entity_poly.type
_entity_poly.pdbx_seq_one_letter_code
_entity_poly.pdbx_strand_id
1 'polypeptide(L)'
;MPLNKSENWKWKNWEISWSISKDSTSEKNIKILLVHGFGASKNHWRHNQDLLGKFSNCYAIDLLGFGKSSQPSALLNYEPEKENSIKYSFDLWSNQI
;
A
#
# COMPACT_ATOMS: atom_id res chain seq x y z
N MET A 1 19.47 10.48 -8.31
CA MET A 1 18.28 10.51 -7.43
C MET A 1 17.30 9.42 -7.82
N PRO A 2 16.74 8.66 -6.86
CA PRO A 2 15.67 7.72 -7.19
C PRO A 2 14.43 8.44 -7.72
N LEU A 3 13.76 7.85 -8.67
CA LEU A 3 12.47 8.32 -9.16
C LEU A 3 11.38 7.90 -8.20
N ASN A 4 10.59 8.86 -7.71
CA ASN A 4 9.47 8.61 -6.82
C ASN A 4 8.17 8.89 -7.57
N LYS A 5 7.26 7.94 -7.53
CA LYS A 5 5.97 8.04 -8.20
C LYS A 5 4.88 7.44 -7.32
N SER A 6 3.75 8.14 -7.21
CA SER A 6 2.56 7.63 -6.51
C SER A 6 1.45 7.40 -7.51
N GLU A 7 0.79 6.27 -7.40
CA GLU A 7 -0.32 5.87 -8.25
C GLU A 7 -1.39 5.17 -7.45
N ASN A 8 -2.52 4.92 -8.09
CA ASN A 8 -3.62 4.14 -7.52
C ASN A 8 -3.84 2.89 -8.34
N TRP A 9 -4.19 1.82 -7.65
CA TRP A 9 -4.54 0.54 -8.23
C TRP A 9 -5.91 0.13 -7.71
N LYS A 10 -6.77 -0.36 -8.59
CA LYS A 10 -8.11 -0.81 -8.20
C LYS A 10 -8.04 -2.27 -7.74
N TRP A 11 -8.38 -2.50 -6.49
CA TRP A 11 -8.48 -3.82 -5.90
C TRP A 11 -9.91 -4.04 -5.39
N LYS A 12 -10.59 -5.06 -5.95
CA LYS A 12 -12.02 -5.23 -5.76
C LYS A 12 -12.75 -3.96 -6.19
N ASN A 13 -13.50 -3.31 -5.31
CA ASN A 13 -14.22 -2.07 -5.61
C ASN A 13 -13.54 -0.83 -5.01
N TRP A 14 -12.32 -0.97 -4.52
CA TRP A 14 -11.62 0.12 -3.83
C TRP A 14 -10.34 0.49 -4.55
N GLU A 15 -9.94 1.72 -4.33
CA GLU A 15 -8.67 2.20 -4.82
C GLU A 15 -7.59 2.04 -3.76
N ILE A 16 -6.46 1.50 -4.18
CA ILE A 16 -5.28 1.30 -3.34
C ILE A 16 -4.22 2.27 -3.81
N SER A 17 -3.75 3.10 -2.90
CA SER A 17 -2.65 4.01 -3.16
C SER A 17 -1.32 3.30 -2.93
N TRP A 18 -0.39 3.48 -3.86
CA TRP A 18 0.94 2.91 -3.76
C TRP A 18 1.96 3.86 -4.34
N SER A 19 3.21 3.66 -3.99
CA SER A 19 4.31 4.45 -4.52
C SER A 19 5.47 3.54 -4.88
N ILE A 20 6.31 4.02 -5.78
CA ILE A 20 7.54 3.33 -6.16
C ILE A 20 8.70 4.32 -6.08
N SER A 21 9.83 3.84 -5.59
CA SER A 21 11.10 4.53 -5.67
C SER A 21 12.09 3.63 -6.39
N LYS A 22 12.69 4.13 -7.45
CA LYS A 22 13.69 3.39 -8.21
C LYS A 22 14.68 4.35 -8.83
N ASP A 23 15.90 3.88 -9.02
CA ASP A 23 16.89 4.60 -9.81
C ASP A 23 16.73 4.18 -11.27
N SER A 24 16.52 5.15 -12.15
CA SER A 24 16.31 4.88 -13.57
C SER A 24 17.54 4.25 -14.25
N THR A 25 18.71 4.35 -13.64
CA THR A 25 19.93 3.74 -14.15
C THR A 25 20.20 2.35 -13.59
N SER A 26 19.38 1.90 -12.64
CA SER A 26 19.56 0.59 -12.02
C SER A 26 19.03 -0.52 -12.93
N GLU A 27 19.89 -1.48 -13.24
CA GLU A 27 19.51 -2.68 -13.99
C GLU A 27 19.12 -3.84 -13.09
N LYS A 28 19.04 -3.60 -11.79
CA LYS A 28 18.75 -4.67 -10.83
C LYS A 28 17.28 -5.03 -10.82
N ASN A 29 17.02 -6.32 -10.81
CA ASN A 29 15.67 -6.88 -10.81
C ASN A 29 15.12 -7.13 -9.40
N ILE A 30 15.76 -6.56 -8.39
CA ILE A 30 15.31 -6.71 -7.01
C ILE A 30 14.06 -5.85 -6.81
N LYS A 31 13.02 -6.47 -6.28
CA LYS A 31 11.75 -5.80 -5.94
C LYS A 31 11.51 -5.92 -4.45
N ILE A 32 11.20 -4.78 -3.82
CA ILE A 32 10.92 -4.72 -2.38
C ILE A 32 9.54 -4.10 -2.21
N LEU A 33 8.72 -4.72 -1.38
CA LEU A 33 7.43 -4.16 -0.98
C LEU A 33 7.48 -3.83 0.51
N LEU A 34 7.25 -2.56 0.84
CA LEU A 34 7.18 -2.07 2.20
C LEU A 34 5.72 -1.99 2.63
N VAL A 35 5.38 -2.70 3.69
CA VAL A 35 4.02 -2.76 4.24
C VAL A 35 4.02 -2.11 5.62
N HIS A 36 3.19 -1.09 5.79
CA HIS A 36 3.11 -0.37 7.08
C HIS A 36 2.30 -1.17 8.10
N GLY A 37 2.43 -0.76 9.37
CA GLY A 37 1.65 -1.33 10.46
C GLY A 37 0.28 -0.67 10.60
N PHE A 38 -0.52 -1.21 11.52
CA PHE A 38 -1.85 -0.70 11.84
C PHE A 38 -1.76 0.77 12.27
N GLY A 39 -2.64 1.59 11.71
CA GLY A 39 -2.69 3.02 12.03
C GLY A 39 -1.64 3.88 11.33
N ALA A 40 -0.79 3.29 10.49
CA ALA A 40 0.22 4.02 9.74
C ALA A 40 -0.21 4.20 8.27
N SER A 41 0.73 4.47 7.40
CA SER A 41 0.54 4.58 5.96
C SER A 41 1.86 4.33 5.23
N LYS A 42 1.82 4.31 3.89
CA LYS A 42 3.03 4.16 3.08
C LYS A 42 4.06 5.26 3.36
N ASN A 43 3.63 6.43 3.80
CA ASN A 43 4.53 7.54 4.13
C ASN A 43 5.44 7.24 5.33
N HIS A 44 5.09 6.25 6.14
CA HIS A 44 5.97 5.79 7.21
C HIS A 44 7.34 5.39 6.68
N TRP A 45 7.40 4.88 5.45
CA TRP A 45 8.61 4.36 4.84
C TRP A 45 9.35 5.36 3.95
N ARG A 46 8.93 6.63 3.90
CA ARG A 46 9.43 7.61 2.92
C ARG A 46 10.96 7.69 2.83
N HIS A 47 11.65 7.67 3.98
CA HIS A 47 13.12 7.73 4.00
C HIS A 47 13.75 6.40 3.64
N ASN A 48 13.18 5.31 4.14
CA ASN A 48 13.66 3.96 3.82
C ASN A 48 13.47 3.66 2.33
N GLN A 49 12.34 4.06 1.78
CA GLN A 49 12.01 3.81 0.38
C GLN A 49 12.97 4.54 -0.55
N ASP A 50 13.31 5.79 -0.26
CA ASP A 50 14.26 6.55 -1.07
C ASP A 50 15.64 5.89 -1.07
N LEU A 51 16.10 5.43 0.08
CA LEU A 51 17.38 4.75 0.20
C LEU A 51 17.39 3.42 -0.53
N LEU A 52 16.37 2.60 -0.32
CA LEU A 52 16.25 1.27 -0.96
C LEU A 52 16.03 1.38 -2.46
N GLY A 53 15.39 2.45 -2.92
CA GLY A 53 15.17 2.69 -4.34
C GLY A 53 16.45 2.87 -5.15
N LYS A 54 17.58 3.14 -4.51
CA LYS A 54 18.88 3.21 -5.18
C LYS A 54 19.37 1.84 -5.64
N PHE A 55 18.89 0.76 -5.01
CA PHE A 55 19.35 -0.60 -5.25
C PHE A 55 18.26 -1.52 -5.78
N SER A 56 17.04 -1.06 -5.83
CA SER A 56 15.88 -1.91 -6.12
C SER A 56 14.73 -1.09 -6.66
N ASN A 57 13.71 -1.78 -7.14
CA ASN A 57 12.38 -1.20 -7.31
C ASN A 57 11.66 -1.34 -5.98
N CYS A 58 11.60 -0.25 -5.22
CA CYS A 58 11.05 -0.26 -3.87
C CYS A 58 9.63 0.31 -3.87
N TYR A 59 8.67 -0.54 -3.59
CA TYR A 59 7.26 -0.20 -3.54
C TYR A 59 6.81 0.00 -2.10
N ALA A 60 5.87 0.90 -1.89
CA ALA A 60 5.17 1.04 -0.63
C ALA A 60 3.67 1.14 -0.93
N ILE A 61 2.86 0.53 -0.10
CA ILE A 61 1.41 0.41 -0.28
C ILE A 61 0.69 0.97 0.94
N ASP A 62 -0.44 1.65 0.71
CA ASP A 62 -1.39 1.95 1.76
C ASP A 62 -2.39 0.80 1.86
N LEU A 63 -2.42 0.13 3.00
CA LEU A 63 -3.41 -0.92 3.23
C LEU A 63 -4.82 -0.31 3.24
N LEU A 64 -5.80 -1.11 2.83
CA LEU A 64 -7.21 -0.68 2.82
C LEU A 64 -7.59 -0.12 4.18
N GLY A 65 -8.20 1.06 4.20
CA GLY A 65 -8.57 1.76 5.42
C GLY A 65 -7.52 2.72 5.94
N PHE A 66 -6.34 2.80 5.31
CA PHE A 66 -5.24 3.65 5.76
C PHE A 66 -4.73 4.55 4.65
N GLY A 67 -4.10 5.66 5.05
CA GLY A 67 -3.47 6.59 4.14
C GLY A 67 -4.41 7.12 3.07
N LYS A 68 -3.98 7.07 1.82
CA LYS A 68 -4.75 7.54 0.66
C LYS A 68 -5.53 6.42 -0.04
N SER A 69 -5.44 5.19 0.44
CA SER A 69 -6.29 4.10 -0.04
C SER A 69 -7.73 4.32 0.42
N SER A 70 -8.69 3.69 -0.28
CA SER A 70 -10.10 3.76 0.10
C SER A 70 -10.28 3.36 1.56
N GLN A 71 -11.22 4.02 2.23
CA GLN A 71 -11.49 3.81 3.65
C GLN A 71 -12.95 3.43 3.87
N PRO A 72 -13.37 2.24 3.42
CA PRO A 72 -14.73 1.80 3.65
C PRO A 72 -15.05 1.70 5.13
N SER A 73 -16.32 1.92 5.49
CA SER A 73 -16.76 1.84 6.88
C SER A 73 -16.55 0.43 7.43
N ALA A 74 -16.10 0.36 8.69
CA ALA A 74 -15.93 -0.92 9.36
C ALA A 74 -17.27 -1.54 9.69
N LEU A 75 -17.41 -2.85 9.46
CA LEU A 75 -18.57 -3.64 9.87
C LEU A 75 -18.33 -4.28 11.23
N LEU A 76 -19.36 -4.30 12.06
CA LEU A 76 -19.37 -5.09 13.27
C LEU A 76 -19.59 -6.57 12.92
N ASN A 77 -19.14 -7.49 13.80
CA ASN A 77 -19.17 -8.93 13.51
C ASN A 77 -20.55 -9.50 13.18
N TYR A 78 -21.61 -8.85 13.63
CA TYR A 78 -22.99 -9.32 13.42
C TYR A 78 -23.71 -8.56 12.31
N GLU A 79 -23.07 -7.61 11.65
CA GLU A 79 -23.70 -6.85 10.57
C GLU A 79 -23.46 -7.52 9.22
N PRO A 80 -24.45 -7.51 8.32
CA PRO A 80 -24.23 -7.98 6.96
C PRO A 80 -23.34 -7.00 6.19
N GLU A 81 -22.58 -7.51 5.23
CA GLU A 81 -21.76 -6.68 4.37
C GLU A 81 -22.63 -5.72 3.56
N LYS A 82 -22.22 -4.47 3.50
CA LYS A 82 -22.84 -3.42 2.69
C LYS A 82 -21.86 -2.98 1.62
N GLU A 83 -22.38 -2.31 0.59
CA GLU A 83 -21.61 -1.92 -0.58
C GLU A 83 -20.33 -1.13 -0.26
N ASN A 84 -20.38 -0.22 0.73
CA ASN A 84 -19.28 0.65 1.10
C ASN A 84 -18.69 0.34 2.48
N SER A 85 -18.88 -0.87 2.95
CA SER A 85 -18.38 -1.27 4.25
C SER A 85 -17.76 -2.66 4.19
N ILE A 86 -16.82 -2.91 5.08
CA ILE A 86 -16.06 -4.15 5.08
C ILE A 86 -15.62 -4.51 6.49
N LYS A 87 -15.47 -5.79 6.71
CA LYS A 87 -14.89 -6.31 7.94
C LYS A 87 -13.36 -6.31 7.82
N TYR A 88 -12.70 -5.41 8.53
CA TYR A 88 -11.23 -5.37 8.54
C TYR A 88 -10.68 -6.56 9.29
N SER A 89 -9.66 -7.19 8.73
CA SER A 89 -9.00 -8.35 9.33
C SER A 89 -7.61 -8.51 8.76
N PHE A 90 -6.78 -9.29 9.42
CA PHE A 90 -5.48 -9.64 8.89
C PHE A 90 -5.59 -10.44 7.59
N ASP A 91 -6.61 -11.29 7.47
CA ASP A 91 -6.86 -12.03 6.23
C ASP A 91 -7.18 -11.10 5.07
N LEU A 92 -7.97 -10.05 5.30
CA LEU A 92 -8.29 -9.06 4.29
C LEU A 92 -7.01 -8.38 3.77
N TRP A 93 -6.16 -7.90 4.66
CA TRP A 93 -4.93 -7.23 4.28
C TRP A 93 -3.91 -8.19 3.67
N SER A 94 -3.86 -9.41 4.15
CA SER A 94 -3.02 -10.45 3.55
C SER A 94 -3.43 -10.72 2.10
N ASN A 95 -4.72 -10.76 1.81
CA ASN A 95 -5.22 -10.94 0.44
C ASN A 95 -4.92 -9.72 -0.45
N GLN A 96 -4.86 -8.54 0.13
CA GLN A 96 -4.50 -7.32 -0.61
C GLN A 96 -3.04 -7.34 -1.08
N ILE A 97 -2.17 -7.89 -0.27
CA ILE A 97 -0.75 -7.97 -0.57
C ILE A 97 -0.47 -9.11 -1.55
#